data_e6d78f4d78be131cbf0bff9ea7b62875
#
_entry.id   e6d78f4d78be131cbf0bff9ea7b62875
#
_cell.length_a   1.000
_cell.length_b   1.000
_cell.length_c   1.000
_cell.angle_alpha   90.00
_cell.angle_beta   90.00
_cell.angle_gamma   90.00
#
_symmetry.space_group_name_H-M   'P 1'
#
loop_
_entity.id
_entity.type
_entity.pdbx_description
1 polymer ?
#
loop_
_entity_poly.entity_id
_entity_poly.type
_entity_poly.pdbx_seq_one_letter_code
_entity_poly.pdbx_strand_id
1 'polypeptide(L)'
;MVEAGCEYAVMEVSSQGLKMDRTAGIMFDYGVFTNLSPDHIGPNEHASFEEYLECKSMLFRQCKIGILNADDEHSEAVAANHTCEIHSFGVEDNNEKTFLGKPLDLVAADLGFIKENGKLGMYFHVKGCMDCEARVHIPGRFSVYNSLVTMLVCHLAGISDQAILDGLNKVQVKGRVEMLPVSKDYYLIIDYAHNEVSTRSVLTTLMEYHPKR
;
A
#
# COMPACT_ATOMS: atom_id res chain seq x y z
N MET A 1 20.57 12.97 -5.83
CA MET A 1 19.19 13.09 -6.34
C MET A 1 19.00 14.45 -7.03
N VAL A 2 19.19 15.58 -6.36
CA VAL A 2 19.06 16.92 -6.97
C VAL A 2 19.96 17.07 -8.20
N GLU A 3 21.24 16.73 -8.08
CA GLU A 3 22.21 16.76 -9.22
C GLU A 3 21.83 15.83 -10.38
N ALA A 4 21.05 14.78 -10.11
CA ALA A 4 20.52 13.86 -11.13
C ALA A 4 19.17 14.32 -11.73
N GLY A 5 18.66 15.49 -11.33
CA GLY A 5 17.39 16.05 -11.84
C GLY A 5 16.16 15.28 -11.38
N CYS A 6 16.20 14.58 -10.23
CA CYS A 6 15.03 13.91 -9.70
C CYS A 6 14.00 14.93 -9.22
N GLU A 7 12.78 14.84 -9.73
CA GLU A 7 11.65 15.68 -9.34
C GLU A 7 10.91 15.11 -8.12
N TYR A 8 10.93 13.80 -7.95
CA TYR A 8 10.26 13.07 -6.85
C TYR A 8 11.24 12.19 -6.12
N ALA A 9 11.03 12.02 -4.82
CA ALA A 9 11.73 11.07 -3.97
C ALA A 9 10.73 10.27 -3.16
N VAL A 10 10.78 8.95 -3.26
CA VAL A 10 9.98 8.05 -2.43
C VAL A 10 10.90 7.40 -1.42
N MET A 11 10.54 7.47 -0.14
CA MET A 11 11.34 6.96 0.96
C MET A 11 10.49 6.07 1.87
N GLU A 12 11.02 4.89 2.20
CA GLU A 12 10.46 4.08 3.27
C GLU A 12 10.91 4.65 4.63
N VAL A 13 9.91 5.01 5.46
CA VAL A 13 10.16 5.59 6.79
C VAL A 13 9.75 4.56 7.84
N SER A 14 10.74 3.95 8.48
CA SER A 14 10.50 3.00 9.55
C SER A 14 10.10 3.70 10.86
N SER A 15 9.32 3.02 11.71
CA SER A 15 8.97 3.52 13.05
C SER A 15 10.21 3.78 13.90
N GLN A 16 11.24 2.95 13.79
CA GLN A 16 12.55 3.17 14.43
C GLN A 16 13.24 4.42 13.88
N GLY A 17 13.11 4.69 12.57
CA GLY A 17 13.65 5.91 11.95
C GLY A 17 13.01 7.17 12.53
N LEU A 18 11.70 7.15 12.74
CA LEU A 18 10.96 8.22 13.41
C LEU A 18 11.35 8.36 14.89
N LYS A 19 11.39 7.25 15.64
CA LYS A 19 11.81 7.22 17.04
C LYS A 19 13.22 7.80 17.25
N MET A 20 14.11 7.59 16.30
CA MET A 20 15.51 8.02 16.36
C MET A 20 15.76 9.37 15.66
N ASP A 21 14.72 10.13 15.34
CA ASP A 21 14.80 11.42 14.66
C ASP A 21 15.59 11.39 13.33
N ARG A 22 15.65 10.24 12.63
CA ARG A 22 16.39 10.13 11.36
C ARG A 22 15.79 10.97 10.24
N THR A 23 14.54 11.38 10.39
CA THR A 23 13.82 12.25 9.46
C THR A 23 13.71 13.69 9.99
N ALA A 24 14.40 14.03 11.07
CA ALA A 24 14.33 15.37 11.67
C ALA A 24 14.67 16.46 10.65
N GLY A 25 13.85 17.51 10.61
CA GLY A 25 14.01 18.62 9.69
C GLY A 25 13.48 18.38 8.26
N ILE A 26 12.96 17.19 7.97
CA ILE A 26 12.28 16.92 6.70
C ILE A 26 10.78 17.17 6.88
N MET A 27 10.19 17.97 6.00
CA MET A 27 8.74 18.06 5.84
C MET A 27 8.38 17.37 4.53
N PHE A 28 7.74 16.21 4.64
CA PHE A 28 7.28 15.44 3.47
C PHE A 28 6.08 16.12 2.81
N ASP A 29 5.98 16.06 1.50
CA ASP A 29 4.76 16.48 0.81
C ASP A 29 3.63 15.51 1.09
N TYR A 30 3.92 14.19 1.08
CA TYR A 30 2.98 13.13 1.38
C TYR A 30 3.52 12.19 2.45
N GLY A 31 2.71 11.86 3.45
CA GLY A 31 2.93 10.80 4.42
C GLY A 31 1.92 9.67 4.19
N VAL A 32 2.39 8.44 4.06
CA VAL A 32 1.52 7.29 3.73
C VAL A 32 1.52 6.27 4.84
N PHE A 33 0.33 5.80 5.22
CA PHE A 33 0.12 4.67 6.13
C PHE A 33 -0.69 3.58 5.42
N THR A 34 -0.12 2.39 5.30
CA THR A 34 -0.75 1.25 4.63
C THR A 34 -1.39 0.26 5.58
N ASN A 35 -0.67 -0.12 6.63
CA ASN A 35 -1.14 -1.06 7.64
C ASN A 35 -0.23 -1.08 8.87
N LEU A 36 -0.74 -1.65 9.96
CA LEU A 36 -0.01 -1.95 11.18
C LEU A 36 -0.41 -3.31 11.71
N SER A 37 0.57 -4.15 11.99
CA SER A 37 0.38 -5.42 12.69
C SER A 37 1.39 -5.53 13.83
N PRO A 38 1.10 -6.30 14.89
CA PRO A 38 2.05 -6.54 15.97
C PRO A 38 3.35 -7.14 15.44
N ASP A 39 4.37 -6.32 15.32
CA ASP A 39 5.73 -6.66 14.90
C ASP A 39 6.70 -5.66 15.54
N HIS A 40 8.00 -5.89 15.43
CA HIS A 40 9.01 -4.97 15.94
C HIS A 40 8.87 -4.61 17.42
N ILE A 41 8.42 -5.56 18.25
CA ILE A 41 8.31 -5.42 19.70
C ILE A 41 9.35 -6.32 20.36
N GLY A 42 10.34 -5.73 21.04
CA GLY A 42 11.41 -6.51 21.63
C GLY A 42 12.51 -5.64 22.27
N PRO A 43 13.53 -6.26 22.87
CA PRO A 43 14.57 -5.55 23.65
C PRO A 43 15.35 -4.48 22.89
N ASN A 44 15.46 -4.61 21.55
CA ASN A 44 16.18 -3.66 20.70
C ASN A 44 15.25 -2.94 19.70
N GLU A 45 13.95 -3.01 19.92
CA GLU A 45 12.92 -2.46 19.05
C GLU A 45 12.01 -1.53 19.85
N HIS A 46 10.69 -1.68 19.72
CA HIS A 46 9.73 -0.92 20.53
C HIS A 46 9.44 -1.66 21.83
N ALA A 47 9.26 -0.92 22.92
CA ALA A 47 8.96 -1.48 24.23
C ALA A 47 7.54 -2.05 24.30
N SER A 48 6.61 -1.51 23.50
CA SER A 48 5.22 -1.95 23.42
C SER A 48 4.61 -1.64 22.05
N PHE A 49 3.42 -2.18 21.81
CA PHE A 49 2.64 -1.89 20.60
C PHE A 49 2.20 -0.42 20.55
N GLU A 50 1.87 0.17 21.70
CA GLU A 50 1.47 1.56 21.81
C GLU A 50 2.63 2.49 21.42
N GLU A 51 3.86 2.20 21.85
CA GLU A 51 5.04 2.94 21.42
C GLU A 51 5.27 2.80 19.92
N TYR A 52 5.09 1.59 19.37
CA TYR A 52 5.21 1.34 17.94
C TYR A 52 4.19 2.15 17.13
N LEU A 53 2.93 2.18 17.57
CA LEU A 53 1.86 2.97 16.98
C LEU A 53 2.16 4.47 17.07
N GLU A 54 2.55 4.98 18.25
CA GLU A 54 2.91 6.40 18.44
C GLU A 54 4.06 6.80 17.54
N CYS A 55 5.10 5.97 17.41
CA CYS A 55 6.21 6.26 16.50
C CYS A 55 5.74 6.36 15.04
N LYS A 56 4.85 5.48 14.57
CA LYS A 56 4.30 5.59 13.22
C LYS A 56 3.45 6.85 13.03
N SER A 57 2.71 7.27 14.06
CA SER A 57 1.88 8.49 14.02
C SER A 57 2.71 9.78 13.85
N MET A 58 3.98 9.76 14.25
CA MET A 58 4.87 10.92 14.11
C MET A 58 5.00 11.40 12.65
N LEU A 59 4.88 10.50 11.66
CA LEU A 59 4.93 10.87 10.25
C LEU A 59 3.85 11.90 9.87
N PHE A 60 2.66 11.80 10.49
CA PHE A 60 1.52 12.68 10.21
C PHE A 60 1.60 14.06 10.87
N ARG A 61 2.70 14.30 11.59
CA ARG A 61 3.14 15.62 12.07
C ARG A 61 4.31 16.18 11.25
N GLN A 62 4.87 15.37 10.34
CA GLN A 62 6.00 15.72 9.46
C GLN A 62 5.65 15.67 7.98
N CYS A 63 4.36 15.69 7.63
CA CYS A 63 3.91 15.76 6.24
C CYS A 63 2.85 16.85 6.05
N LYS A 64 2.69 17.31 4.81
CA LYS A 64 1.65 18.27 4.43
C LYS A 64 0.31 17.57 4.21
N ILE A 65 0.34 16.40 3.56
CA ILE A 65 -0.81 15.56 3.24
C ILE A 65 -0.55 14.16 3.79
N GLY A 66 -1.46 13.66 4.61
CA GLY A 66 -1.49 12.30 5.14
C GLY A 66 -2.47 11.44 4.36
N ILE A 67 -2.05 10.24 3.95
CA ILE A 67 -2.87 9.29 3.20
C ILE A 67 -2.93 7.98 3.98
N LEU A 68 -4.13 7.57 4.41
CA LEU A 68 -4.31 6.43 5.31
C LEU A 68 -5.26 5.38 4.72
N ASN A 69 -4.92 4.13 4.97
CA ASN A 69 -5.79 3.00 4.69
C ASN A 69 -6.91 2.92 5.73
N ALA A 70 -8.13 3.27 5.35
CA ALA A 70 -9.30 3.26 6.25
C ALA A 70 -9.74 1.85 6.69
N ASP A 71 -9.24 0.79 6.06
CA ASP A 71 -9.57 -0.59 6.41
C ASP A 71 -8.62 -1.20 7.46
N ASP A 72 -7.55 -0.49 7.80
CA ASP A 72 -6.68 -0.91 8.91
C ASP A 72 -7.24 -0.40 10.24
N GLU A 73 -7.42 -1.30 11.21
CA GLU A 73 -8.04 -1.00 12.50
C GLU A 73 -7.27 0.04 13.34
N HIS A 74 -6.00 0.29 13.02
CA HIS A 74 -5.16 1.26 13.75
C HIS A 74 -5.08 2.63 13.06
N SER A 75 -5.67 2.80 11.88
CA SER A 75 -5.55 4.03 11.09
C SER A 75 -6.06 5.27 11.82
N GLU A 76 -7.20 5.19 12.51
CA GLU A 76 -7.71 6.32 13.30
C GLU A 76 -6.77 6.68 14.45
N ALA A 77 -6.21 5.68 15.14
CA ALA A 77 -5.25 5.90 16.21
C ALA A 77 -3.94 6.52 15.69
N VAL A 78 -3.45 6.06 14.54
CA VAL A 78 -2.28 6.66 13.86
C VAL A 78 -2.54 8.11 13.46
N ALA A 79 -3.76 8.43 13.04
CA ALA A 79 -4.16 9.79 12.66
C ALA A 79 -4.52 10.70 13.85
N ALA A 80 -4.67 10.19 15.08
CA ALA A 80 -5.25 10.92 16.20
C ALA A 80 -4.63 12.29 16.48
N ASN A 81 -3.31 12.44 16.30
CA ASN A 81 -2.56 13.68 16.56
C ASN A 81 -1.95 14.28 15.27
N HIS A 82 -2.59 14.08 14.12
CA HIS A 82 -2.11 14.64 12.86
C HIS A 82 -2.20 16.17 12.84
N THR A 83 -1.30 16.80 12.07
CA THR A 83 -1.32 18.25 11.81
C THR A 83 -1.43 18.56 10.32
N CYS A 84 -1.56 17.53 9.49
CA CYS A 84 -1.64 17.57 8.04
C CYS A 84 -3.08 17.46 7.55
N GLU A 85 -3.30 17.75 6.27
CA GLU A 85 -4.53 17.38 5.58
C GLU A 85 -4.62 15.86 5.45
N ILE A 86 -5.81 15.26 5.70
CA ILE A 86 -5.99 13.81 5.66
C ILE A 86 -6.85 13.40 4.46
N HIS A 87 -6.32 12.45 3.72
CA HIS A 87 -6.98 11.67 2.68
C HIS A 87 -7.00 10.19 3.05
N SER A 88 -7.98 9.46 2.53
CA SER A 88 -8.16 8.06 2.87
C SER A 88 -8.56 7.20 1.68
N PHE A 89 -8.21 5.93 1.75
CA PHE A 89 -8.58 4.93 0.76
C PHE A 89 -8.98 3.62 1.43
N GLY A 90 -9.71 2.79 0.69
CA GLY A 90 -10.12 1.48 1.17
C GLY A 90 -10.76 0.63 0.09
N VAL A 91 -11.27 -0.54 0.48
CA VAL A 91 -11.98 -1.47 -0.40
C VAL A 91 -13.44 -1.54 0.04
N GLU A 92 -14.37 -1.43 -0.90
CA GLU A 92 -15.81 -1.52 -0.65
C GLU A 92 -16.20 -2.93 -0.18
N ASP A 93 -17.03 -3.00 0.86
CA ASP A 93 -17.62 -4.21 1.41
C ASP A 93 -19.12 -4.02 1.73
N ASN A 94 -19.87 -3.56 0.74
CA ASN A 94 -21.34 -3.33 0.79
C ASN A 94 -21.86 -2.16 1.62
N ASN A 95 -21.01 -1.34 2.23
CA ASN A 95 -21.42 -0.14 2.97
C ASN A 95 -20.60 1.09 2.53
N GLU A 96 -21.23 2.26 2.56
CA GLU A 96 -20.49 3.51 2.43
C GLU A 96 -19.53 3.66 3.62
N LYS A 97 -18.22 3.64 3.34
CA LYS A 97 -17.18 3.82 4.34
C LYS A 97 -16.86 5.28 4.55
N THR A 98 -16.64 5.63 5.81
CA THR A 98 -16.13 6.94 6.19
C THR A 98 -14.85 6.78 7.02
N PHE A 99 -13.96 7.75 6.92
CA PHE A 99 -12.78 7.86 7.75
C PHE A 99 -12.72 9.25 8.37
N LEU A 100 -12.57 9.34 9.69
CA LEU A 100 -12.64 10.60 10.44
C LEU A 100 -13.88 11.45 10.10
N GLY A 101 -15.02 10.79 9.87
CA GLY A 101 -16.31 11.43 9.56
C GLY A 101 -16.45 11.96 8.12
N LYS A 102 -15.53 11.63 7.21
CA LYS A 102 -15.60 11.98 5.79
C LYS A 102 -15.69 10.73 4.92
N PRO A 103 -16.35 10.78 3.76
CA PRO A 103 -16.26 9.72 2.75
C PRO A 103 -14.80 9.47 2.37
N LEU A 104 -14.47 8.24 1.96
CA LEU A 104 -13.14 7.93 1.46
C LEU A 104 -12.87 8.65 0.14
N ASP A 105 -11.63 9.12 -0.05
CA ASP A 105 -11.23 9.79 -1.29
C ASP A 105 -11.12 8.82 -2.47
N LEU A 106 -10.74 7.56 -2.20
CA LEU A 106 -10.59 6.53 -3.22
C LEU A 106 -11.01 5.16 -2.69
N VAL A 107 -11.87 4.46 -3.44
CA VAL A 107 -12.40 3.15 -3.05
C VAL A 107 -12.26 2.18 -4.20
N ALA A 108 -11.76 0.95 -3.94
CA ALA A 108 -11.83 -0.14 -4.90
C ALA A 108 -13.08 -0.99 -4.66
N ALA A 109 -13.80 -1.28 -5.73
CA ALA A 109 -14.98 -2.14 -5.78
C ALA A 109 -14.83 -3.20 -6.88
N ASP A 110 -15.72 -4.18 -6.93
CA ASP A 110 -15.82 -5.18 -7.99
C ASP A 110 -14.49 -5.90 -8.27
N LEU A 111 -13.82 -6.33 -7.19
CA LEU A 111 -12.51 -6.98 -7.28
C LEU A 111 -12.61 -8.34 -7.97
N GLY A 112 -11.67 -8.61 -8.87
CA GLY A 112 -11.55 -9.94 -9.49
C GLY A 112 -10.10 -10.30 -9.84
N PHE A 113 -9.92 -11.54 -10.28
CA PHE A 113 -8.61 -12.13 -10.52
C PHE A 113 -8.23 -12.10 -11.99
N ILE A 114 -6.99 -11.74 -12.29
CA ILE A 114 -6.38 -11.87 -13.62
C ILE A 114 -5.61 -13.19 -13.67
N LYS A 115 -5.92 -14.03 -14.64
CA LYS A 115 -5.19 -15.26 -14.97
C LYS A 115 -5.12 -15.42 -16.48
N GLU A 116 -4.27 -14.64 -17.10
CA GLU A 116 -4.17 -14.59 -18.57
C GLU A 116 -2.73 -14.36 -19.02
N ASN A 117 -2.39 -14.92 -20.20
CA ASN A 117 -1.08 -14.70 -20.83
C ASN A 117 0.12 -15.00 -19.93
N GLY A 118 0.01 -16.00 -19.02
CA GLY A 118 1.06 -16.34 -18.08
C GLY A 118 1.24 -15.34 -16.94
N LYS A 119 0.30 -14.42 -16.74
CA LYS A 119 0.30 -13.44 -15.64
C LYS A 119 -0.85 -13.71 -14.69
N LEU A 120 -0.58 -13.52 -13.41
CA LEU A 120 -1.57 -13.44 -12.34
C LEU A 120 -1.67 -11.98 -11.88
N GLY A 121 -2.82 -11.60 -11.33
CA GLY A 121 -3.02 -10.23 -10.86
C GLY A 121 -4.44 -9.98 -10.38
N MET A 122 -4.77 -8.73 -10.18
CA MET A 122 -6.09 -8.25 -9.77
C MET A 122 -6.59 -7.20 -10.75
N TYR A 123 -7.90 -7.18 -10.98
CA TYR A 123 -8.61 -6.04 -11.55
C TYR A 123 -9.67 -5.55 -10.56
N PHE A 124 -9.99 -4.29 -10.63
CA PHE A 124 -10.98 -3.66 -9.75
C PHE A 124 -11.47 -2.36 -10.35
N HIS A 125 -12.69 -1.98 -9.99
CA HIS A 125 -13.23 -0.67 -10.30
C HIS A 125 -12.87 0.32 -9.20
N VAL A 126 -12.42 1.51 -9.57
CA VAL A 126 -12.05 2.58 -8.64
C VAL A 126 -13.12 3.66 -8.66
N LYS A 127 -13.56 4.11 -7.48
CA LYS A 127 -14.56 5.17 -7.27
C LYS A 127 -14.00 6.24 -6.34
N GLY A 128 -14.46 7.48 -6.49
CA GLY A 128 -14.07 8.61 -5.65
C GLY A 128 -13.45 9.74 -6.45
N CYS A 129 -12.25 10.21 -6.08
CA CYS A 129 -11.55 11.24 -6.85
C CYS A 129 -11.10 10.78 -8.25
N MET A 130 -11.09 9.47 -8.49
CA MET A 130 -10.97 8.84 -9.80
C MET A 130 -12.14 7.89 -10.01
N ASP A 131 -12.57 7.70 -11.28
CA ASP A 131 -13.59 6.72 -11.67
C ASP A 131 -13.08 5.95 -12.89
N CYS A 132 -12.55 4.73 -12.67
CA CYS A 132 -11.90 3.95 -13.71
C CYS A 132 -11.72 2.48 -13.35
N GLU A 133 -11.50 1.65 -14.38
CA GLU A 133 -11.04 0.28 -14.21
C GLU A 133 -9.52 0.26 -14.05
N ALA A 134 -9.03 -0.39 -13.01
CA ALA A 134 -7.61 -0.58 -12.76
C ALA A 134 -7.20 -2.04 -12.82
N ARG A 135 -5.96 -2.29 -13.26
CA ARG A 135 -5.36 -3.62 -13.36
C ARG A 135 -3.94 -3.59 -12.81
N VAL A 136 -3.59 -4.60 -12.02
CA VAL A 136 -2.23 -4.79 -11.50
C VAL A 136 -1.84 -6.25 -11.65
N HIS A 137 -0.64 -6.51 -12.21
CA HIS A 137 -0.13 -7.86 -12.42
C HIS A 137 0.69 -8.37 -11.21
N ILE A 138 0.22 -8.06 -10.02
CA ILE A 138 0.70 -8.60 -8.75
C ILE A 138 -0.52 -9.24 -8.07
N PRO A 139 -0.50 -10.56 -7.83
CA PRO A 139 -1.64 -11.26 -7.26
C PRO A 139 -1.88 -10.90 -5.80
N GLY A 140 -3.13 -10.97 -5.38
CA GLY A 140 -3.55 -10.81 -3.99
C GLY A 140 -4.16 -9.46 -3.65
N ARG A 141 -5.07 -9.49 -2.66
CA ARG A 141 -5.83 -8.32 -2.23
C ARG A 141 -4.94 -7.17 -1.74
N PHE A 142 -3.77 -7.48 -1.17
CA PHE A 142 -2.80 -6.47 -0.75
C PHE A 142 -2.31 -5.59 -1.93
N SER A 143 -2.26 -6.14 -3.15
CA SER A 143 -1.87 -5.37 -4.33
C SER A 143 -2.91 -4.32 -4.72
N VAL A 144 -4.19 -4.56 -4.39
CA VAL A 144 -5.27 -3.57 -4.56
C VAL A 144 -5.03 -2.38 -3.63
N TYR A 145 -4.77 -2.61 -2.34
CA TYR A 145 -4.45 -1.54 -1.38
C TYR A 145 -3.20 -0.75 -1.80
N ASN A 146 -2.13 -1.45 -2.22
CA ASN A 146 -0.92 -0.79 -2.70
C ASN A 146 -1.16 0.01 -3.99
N SER A 147 -2.06 -0.47 -4.86
CA SER A 147 -2.48 0.28 -6.05
C SER A 147 -3.28 1.52 -5.69
N LEU A 148 -4.26 1.41 -4.79
CA LEU A 148 -5.08 2.54 -4.36
C LEU A 148 -4.24 3.67 -3.77
N VAL A 149 -3.32 3.37 -2.86
CA VAL A 149 -2.44 4.39 -2.29
C VAL A 149 -1.53 5.02 -3.35
N THR A 150 -1.01 4.23 -4.29
CA THR A 150 -0.20 4.74 -5.41
C THR A 150 -1.03 5.66 -6.29
N MET A 151 -2.26 5.25 -6.65
CA MET A 151 -3.19 6.07 -7.45
C MET A 151 -3.48 7.39 -6.75
N LEU A 152 -3.81 7.36 -5.46
CA LEU A 152 -4.17 8.55 -4.71
C LEU A 152 -3.00 9.53 -4.57
N VAL A 153 -1.79 9.04 -4.24
CA VAL A 153 -0.57 9.88 -4.20
C VAL A 153 -0.30 10.52 -5.56
N CYS A 154 -0.34 9.73 -6.64
CA CYS A 154 -0.06 10.23 -7.99
C CYS A 154 -1.12 11.22 -8.46
N HIS A 155 -2.41 10.97 -8.18
CA HIS A 155 -3.51 11.87 -8.50
C HIS A 155 -3.34 13.22 -7.79
N LEU A 156 -3.06 13.21 -6.46
CA LEU A 156 -2.80 14.41 -5.68
C LEU A 156 -1.53 15.16 -6.13
N ALA A 157 -0.55 14.44 -6.68
CA ALA A 157 0.64 15.02 -7.29
C ALA A 157 0.41 15.57 -8.71
N GLY A 158 -0.82 15.50 -9.24
CA GLY A 158 -1.20 16.04 -10.55
C GLY A 158 -0.79 15.16 -11.74
N ILE A 159 -0.47 13.90 -11.52
CA ILE A 159 -0.22 12.93 -12.59
C ILE A 159 -1.55 12.56 -13.26
N SER A 160 -1.57 12.48 -14.58
CA SER A 160 -2.80 12.11 -15.32
C SER A 160 -3.23 10.67 -15.03
N ASP A 161 -4.54 10.44 -14.96
CA ASP A 161 -5.13 9.12 -14.69
C ASP A 161 -4.62 8.06 -15.66
N GLN A 162 -4.48 8.40 -16.95
CA GLN A 162 -3.93 7.47 -17.93
C GLN A 162 -2.50 7.04 -17.62
N ALA A 163 -1.63 7.96 -17.20
CA ALA A 163 -0.26 7.65 -16.84
C ALA A 163 -0.19 6.78 -15.57
N ILE A 164 -1.08 7.01 -14.61
CA ILE A 164 -1.22 6.20 -13.40
C ILE A 164 -1.62 4.76 -13.77
N LEU A 165 -2.67 4.59 -14.58
CA LEU A 165 -3.15 3.27 -15.01
C LEU A 165 -2.12 2.52 -15.84
N ASP A 166 -1.41 3.21 -16.75
CA ASP A 166 -0.33 2.63 -17.54
C ASP A 166 0.83 2.16 -16.68
N GLY A 167 1.15 2.92 -15.63
CA GLY A 167 2.16 2.56 -14.63
C GLY A 167 1.78 1.31 -13.85
N LEU A 168 0.56 1.26 -13.31
CA LEU A 168 0.04 0.11 -12.56
C LEU A 168 0.02 -1.17 -13.40
N ASN A 169 -0.40 -1.07 -14.66
CA ASN A 169 -0.44 -2.24 -15.55
C ASN A 169 0.95 -2.80 -15.90
N LYS A 170 2.00 -2.00 -15.77
CA LYS A 170 3.40 -2.37 -16.07
C LYS A 170 4.24 -2.67 -14.84
N VAL A 171 3.76 -2.30 -13.64
CA VAL A 171 4.56 -2.42 -12.43
C VAL A 171 4.95 -3.87 -12.13
N GLN A 172 6.20 -4.06 -11.78
CA GLN A 172 6.75 -5.31 -11.24
C GLN A 172 7.65 -4.95 -10.07
N VAL A 173 7.51 -5.68 -8.97
CA VAL A 173 8.31 -5.48 -7.77
C VAL A 173 9.17 -6.73 -7.55
N LYS A 174 10.48 -6.59 -7.68
CA LYS A 174 11.42 -7.70 -7.48
C LYS A 174 11.29 -8.28 -6.08
N GLY A 175 11.18 -9.62 -6.02
CA GLY A 175 11.06 -10.33 -4.75
C GLY A 175 9.72 -10.15 -4.01
N ARG A 176 8.68 -9.61 -4.66
CA ARG A 176 7.33 -9.47 -4.12
C ARG A 176 6.32 -10.12 -5.07
N VAL A 177 6.04 -11.39 -4.81
CA VAL A 177 5.24 -12.27 -5.68
C VAL A 177 5.69 -12.14 -7.16
N GLU A 178 7.01 -12.01 -7.35
CA GLU A 178 7.62 -11.81 -8.65
C GLU A 178 7.49 -13.07 -9.49
N MET A 179 6.76 -12.98 -10.60
CA MET A 179 6.58 -14.11 -11.51
C MET A 179 7.67 -14.15 -12.57
N LEU A 180 8.35 -15.28 -12.66
CA LEU A 180 9.37 -15.52 -13.67
C LEU A 180 8.79 -16.31 -14.85
N PRO A 181 8.95 -15.85 -16.10
CA PRO A 181 8.40 -16.48 -17.29
C PRO A 181 9.28 -17.67 -17.74
N VAL A 182 9.32 -18.74 -16.94
CA VAL A 182 10.17 -19.92 -17.19
C VAL A 182 9.44 -21.08 -17.88
N SER A 183 8.10 -21.15 -17.79
CA SER A 183 7.29 -22.23 -18.36
C SER A 183 5.88 -21.75 -18.67
N LYS A 184 5.20 -22.49 -19.57
CA LYS A 184 3.74 -22.35 -19.81
C LYS A 184 2.91 -23.27 -18.93
N ASP A 185 3.54 -24.25 -18.30
CA ASP A 185 2.87 -25.30 -17.53
C ASP A 185 2.80 -25.00 -16.02
N TYR A 186 3.66 -24.14 -15.53
CA TYR A 186 3.70 -23.72 -14.13
C TYR A 186 4.20 -22.28 -13.96
N TYR A 187 3.87 -21.68 -12.83
CA TYR A 187 4.39 -20.38 -12.39
C TYR A 187 5.56 -20.60 -11.44
N LEU A 188 6.68 -19.92 -11.71
CA LEU A 188 7.76 -19.76 -10.74
C LEU A 188 7.66 -18.38 -10.13
N ILE A 189 7.53 -18.34 -8.81
CA ILE A 189 7.28 -17.10 -8.04
C ILE A 189 8.39 -16.92 -7.03
N ILE A 190 8.93 -15.71 -6.94
CA ILE A 190 9.89 -15.29 -5.92
C ILE A 190 9.20 -14.30 -4.98
N ASP A 191 9.26 -14.58 -3.68
CA ASP A 191 8.74 -13.68 -2.64
C ASP A 191 9.69 -13.59 -1.46
N TYR A 192 9.68 -12.48 -0.77
CA TYR A 192 10.49 -12.22 0.42
C TYR A 192 9.88 -12.79 1.71
N ALA A 193 8.72 -13.45 1.64
CA ALA A 193 8.08 -14.07 2.79
C ALA A 193 9.04 -15.03 3.50
N HIS A 194 9.33 -14.77 4.78
CA HIS A 194 10.34 -15.50 5.55
C HIS A 194 9.87 -15.89 6.97
N ASN A 195 8.62 -15.58 7.30
CA ASN A 195 7.97 -16.01 8.54
C ASN A 195 6.64 -16.71 8.24
N GLU A 196 6.02 -17.33 9.25
CA GLU A 196 4.78 -18.11 9.09
C GLU A 196 3.65 -17.23 8.51
N VAL A 197 3.45 -16.03 9.06
CA VAL A 197 2.34 -15.14 8.67
C VAL A 197 2.46 -14.72 7.20
N SER A 198 3.63 -14.24 6.79
CA SER A 198 3.87 -13.81 5.41
C SER A 198 3.81 -14.98 4.42
N THR A 199 4.39 -16.13 4.75
CA THR A 199 4.35 -17.33 3.91
C THR A 199 2.90 -17.83 3.74
N ARG A 200 2.13 -17.88 4.84
CA ARG A 200 0.72 -18.26 4.80
C ARG A 200 -0.08 -17.29 3.93
N SER A 201 0.14 -15.99 4.06
CA SER A 201 -0.54 -14.96 3.26
C SER A 201 -0.30 -15.15 1.75
N VAL A 202 0.96 -15.35 1.35
CA VAL A 202 1.32 -15.62 -0.07
C VAL A 202 0.66 -16.90 -0.57
N LEU A 203 0.75 -17.99 0.18
CA LEU A 203 0.15 -19.27 -0.22
C LEU A 203 -1.37 -19.18 -0.31
N THR A 204 -2.04 -18.54 0.64
CA THR A 204 -3.49 -18.32 0.61
C THR A 204 -3.89 -17.51 -0.62
N THR A 205 -3.18 -16.43 -0.91
CA THR A 205 -3.38 -15.62 -2.12
C THR A 205 -3.25 -16.46 -3.40
N LEU A 206 -2.23 -17.32 -3.49
CA LEU A 206 -2.03 -18.14 -4.69
C LEU A 206 -3.09 -19.23 -4.83
N MET A 207 -3.65 -19.74 -3.73
CA MET A 207 -4.76 -20.70 -3.76
C MET A 207 -6.03 -20.11 -4.37
N GLU A 208 -6.27 -18.82 -4.28
CA GLU A 208 -7.41 -18.13 -4.91
C GLU A 208 -7.39 -18.22 -6.44
N TYR A 209 -6.22 -18.50 -7.03
CA TYR A 209 -6.07 -18.73 -8.48
C TYR A 209 -6.29 -20.19 -8.90
N HIS A 210 -6.74 -21.04 -8.00
CA HIS A 210 -7.05 -22.46 -8.22
C HIS A 210 -5.91 -23.21 -8.94
N PRO A 211 -4.70 -23.29 -8.35
CA PRO A 211 -3.62 -24.08 -8.93
C PRO A 211 -3.99 -25.57 -8.91
N LYS A 212 -3.51 -26.33 -9.90
CA LYS A 212 -3.74 -27.79 -9.95
C LYS A 212 -2.90 -28.55 -8.94
N ARG A 213 -1.76 -27.99 -8.55
CA ARG A 213 -0.80 -28.53 -7.55
C ARG A 213 -0.15 -27.36 -6.82
#